data_39d5de7c874290226c1434b5cda5b658
#
_entry.id   39d5de7c874290226c1434b5cda5b658
#
_cell.length_a   1.000
_cell.length_b   1.000
_cell.length_c   1.000
_cell.angle_alpha   90.00
_cell.angle_beta   90.00
_cell.angle_gamma   90.00
#
_symmetry.space_group_name_H-M   'P 1'
#
loop_
_entity.id
_entity.type
_entity.pdbx_description
1 polymer ?
#
loop_
_entity_poly.entity_id
_entity_poly.type
_entity_poly.pdbx_seq_one_letter_code
_entity_poly.pdbx_strand_id
1 'polypeptide(L)'
;MSEKNYELATFAGGCFWCMVKPFDEQPGIIQIVSGYTGGDTENPTYEEVCSGTTGHYEAVQITFDPEVFPYEKLLEIYWQQIDPTDPGGQFYDRGTSYQTAIFYHDDKQKQLAEQSRQQLEESGRFNKPIVTKILPAKPFYPAEDYHQDYYKKNPIRYEAYNKASGREDFIRKHWRDKMINKDMNELKKKLTPMQFEVTQNNGTEPPFHNEYWNETRDGIYVDIVSGKPLFSSKDKYDAGCGWPSFTKPIEEEEIVEKLDLSHNMIRTEVRSKSADSHLGHVFNDGPGPSGLRYCINSAALKFIPKEKLEEEGYGEYLSLFEEDK
;
A
#
# COMPACT_ATOMS: atom_id res chain seq x y z
N MET A 1 27.25 14.99 -19.94
CA MET A 1 26.12 14.17 -19.46
C MET A 1 26.72 12.94 -18.86
N SER A 2 26.63 12.73 -17.54
CA SER A 2 27.10 11.50 -16.91
C SER A 2 26.29 10.34 -17.49
N GLU A 3 26.94 9.31 -18.00
CA GLU A 3 26.28 8.06 -18.35
C GLU A 3 25.57 7.56 -17.10
N LYS A 4 24.24 7.38 -17.17
CA LYS A 4 23.47 6.81 -16.08
C LYS A 4 23.91 5.36 -15.90
N ASN A 5 24.39 5.02 -14.73
CA ASN A 5 24.83 3.67 -14.41
C ASN A 5 23.65 2.86 -13.87
N TYR A 6 22.92 2.14 -14.76
CA TYR A 6 21.86 1.24 -14.35
C TYR A 6 22.43 -0.08 -13.84
N GLU A 7 21.77 -0.64 -12.83
CA GLU A 7 22.12 -1.95 -12.26
C GLU A 7 21.04 -2.97 -12.56
N LEU A 8 21.38 -4.25 -12.39
CA LEU A 8 20.47 -5.38 -12.51
C LEU A 8 20.16 -5.98 -11.13
N ALA A 9 18.91 -6.34 -10.89
CA ALA A 9 18.48 -7.16 -9.77
C ALA A 9 17.66 -8.34 -10.30
N THR A 10 17.85 -9.55 -9.75
CA THR A 10 17.16 -10.75 -10.22
C THR A 10 16.55 -11.51 -9.04
N PHE A 11 15.23 -11.73 -9.08
CA PHE A 11 14.46 -12.33 -8.01
C PHE A 11 13.56 -13.47 -8.51
N ALA A 12 13.58 -14.61 -7.82
CA ALA A 12 12.62 -15.69 -7.97
C ALA A 12 11.68 -15.71 -6.77
N GLY A 13 10.37 -15.69 -7.02
CA GLY A 13 9.35 -15.60 -5.98
C GLY A 13 8.05 -16.32 -6.32
N GLY A 14 8.13 -17.50 -6.90
CA GLY A 14 6.99 -18.23 -7.48
C GLY A 14 6.64 -17.70 -8.87
N CYS A 15 5.37 -17.70 -9.22
CA CYS A 15 4.92 -17.22 -10.53
C CYS A 15 5.43 -15.80 -10.84
N PHE A 16 6.18 -15.66 -11.91
CA PHE A 16 6.77 -14.37 -12.31
C PHE A 16 5.74 -13.32 -12.71
N TRP A 17 4.51 -13.69 -13.11
CA TRP A 17 3.43 -12.72 -13.36
C TRP A 17 3.12 -11.88 -12.12
N CYS A 18 3.18 -12.49 -10.92
CA CYS A 18 2.93 -11.81 -9.66
C CYS A 18 4.11 -10.97 -9.18
N MET A 19 5.31 -11.23 -9.72
CA MET A 19 6.53 -10.54 -9.31
C MET A 19 6.81 -9.25 -10.09
N VAL A 20 6.11 -8.98 -11.20
CA VAL A 20 6.34 -7.77 -12.03
C VAL A 20 5.69 -6.53 -11.41
N LYS A 21 4.36 -6.57 -11.18
CA LYS A 21 3.56 -5.41 -10.75
C LYS A 21 4.11 -4.67 -9.53
N PRO A 22 4.56 -5.34 -8.44
CA PRO A 22 5.03 -4.63 -7.25
C PRO A 22 6.24 -3.73 -7.48
N PHE A 23 7.08 -4.05 -8.48
CA PHE A 23 8.28 -3.28 -8.83
C PHE A 23 8.01 -2.24 -9.92
N ASP A 24 7.15 -2.57 -10.90
CA ASP A 24 6.91 -1.74 -12.09
C ASP A 24 6.33 -0.35 -11.76
N GLU A 25 5.68 -0.21 -10.63
CA GLU A 25 5.08 1.05 -10.15
C GLU A 25 6.10 1.95 -9.39
N GLN A 26 7.36 1.48 -9.20
CA GLN A 26 8.34 2.20 -8.41
C GLN A 26 9.16 3.19 -9.26
N PRO A 27 9.52 4.35 -8.70
CA PRO A 27 10.39 5.30 -9.40
C PRO A 27 11.78 4.68 -9.61
N GLY A 28 12.43 5.00 -10.73
CA GLY A 28 13.78 4.51 -11.03
C GLY A 28 13.84 3.09 -11.58
N ILE A 29 12.72 2.40 -11.75
CA ILE A 29 12.66 1.13 -12.48
C ILE A 29 12.60 1.43 -13.98
N ILE A 30 13.55 0.87 -14.73
CA ILE A 30 13.72 1.12 -16.16
C ILE A 30 13.04 0.02 -16.97
N GLN A 31 13.23 -1.25 -16.56
CA GLN A 31 12.67 -2.41 -17.25
C GLN A 31 12.55 -3.58 -16.28
N ILE A 32 11.52 -4.40 -16.48
CA ILE A 32 11.37 -5.70 -15.83
C ILE A 32 11.12 -6.74 -16.90
N VAL A 33 11.89 -7.83 -16.86
CA VAL A 33 11.76 -8.95 -17.79
C VAL A 33 11.44 -10.22 -16.99
N SER A 34 10.34 -10.89 -17.33
CA SER A 34 10.03 -12.23 -16.83
C SER A 34 10.87 -13.25 -17.57
N GLY A 35 11.41 -14.23 -16.87
CA GLY A 35 12.27 -15.24 -17.49
C GLY A 35 12.67 -16.37 -16.57
N TYR A 36 13.72 -17.06 -16.97
CA TYR A 36 14.23 -18.28 -16.35
C TYR A 36 15.73 -18.12 -16.03
N THR A 37 16.14 -18.54 -14.84
CA THR A 37 17.54 -18.50 -14.41
C THR A 37 17.84 -19.52 -13.32
N GLY A 38 19.10 -19.74 -13.03
CA GLY A 38 19.57 -20.60 -11.94
C GLY A 38 19.75 -22.07 -12.32
N GLY A 39 19.19 -22.53 -13.44
CA GLY A 39 19.39 -23.87 -14.00
C GLY A 39 20.59 -23.98 -14.94
N ASP A 40 20.73 -25.14 -15.56
CA ASP A 40 21.87 -25.45 -16.47
C ASP A 40 21.42 -25.65 -17.92
N THR A 41 20.13 -25.74 -18.21
CA THR A 41 19.59 -25.87 -19.57
C THR A 41 19.70 -24.53 -20.29
N GLU A 42 20.34 -24.51 -21.46
CA GLU A 42 20.42 -23.31 -22.30
C GLU A 42 19.10 -23.09 -23.08
N ASN A 43 18.67 -21.83 -23.13
CA ASN A 43 17.45 -21.39 -23.84
C ASN A 43 16.21 -22.28 -23.54
N PRO A 44 15.85 -22.49 -22.26
CA PRO A 44 14.75 -23.39 -21.92
C PRO A 44 13.42 -22.78 -22.39
N THR A 45 12.48 -23.65 -22.76
CA THR A 45 11.09 -23.30 -22.98
C THR A 45 10.29 -23.31 -21.65
N TYR A 46 9.13 -22.67 -21.65
CA TYR A 46 8.22 -22.69 -20.50
C TYR A 46 7.85 -24.11 -20.06
N GLU A 47 7.52 -24.98 -21.03
CA GLU A 47 7.16 -26.38 -20.76
C GLU A 47 8.30 -27.14 -20.11
N GLU A 48 9.53 -26.93 -20.56
CA GLU A 48 10.72 -27.58 -19.97
C GLU A 48 10.95 -27.10 -18.53
N VAL A 49 10.81 -25.78 -18.23
CA VAL A 49 10.93 -25.26 -16.88
C VAL A 49 9.84 -25.82 -15.98
N CYS A 50 8.58 -25.83 -16.44
CA CYS A 50 7.45 -26.37 -15.71
C CYS A 50 7.58 -27.88 -15.43
N SER A 51 8.31 -28.62 -16.27
CA SER A 51 8.60 -30.04 -16.01
C SER A 51 9.48 -30.30 -14.79
N GLY A 52 10.16 -29.23 -14.29
CA GLY A 52 11.07 -29.29 -13.14
C GLY A 52 12.42 -29.95 -13.42
N THR A 53 12.75 -30.23 -14.69
CA THR A 53 13.98 -30.95 -15.07
C THR A 53 15.15 -30.05 -15.42
N THR A 54 14.90 -28.76 -15.67
CA THR A 54 15.92 -27.81 -16.12
C THR A 54 16.75 -27.21 -14.97
N GLY A 55 16.25 -27.27 -13.73
CA GLY A 55 16.83 -26.59 -12.57
C GLY A 55 16.58 -25.06 -12.54
N HIS A 56 15.90 -24.52 -13.56
CA HIS A 56 15.57 -23.09 -13.61
C HIS A 56 14.43 -22.73 -12.66
N TYR A 57 14.51 -21.47 -12.17
CA TYR A 57 13.46 -20.78 -11.47
C TYR A 57 12.70 -19.87 -12.45
N GLU A 58 11.39 -19.71 -12.27
CA GLU A 58 10.71 -18.53 -12.77
C GLU A 58 11.20 -17.31 -11.99
N ALA A 59 11.67 -16.31 -12.69
CA ALA A 59 12.28 -15.13 -12.08
C ALA A 59 11.95 -13.85 -12.86
N VAL A 60 12.13 -12.71 -12.20
CA VAL A 60 12.13 -11.39 -12.84
C VAL A 60 13.52 -10.80 -12.76
N GLN A 61 13.98 -10.22 -13.87
CA GLN A 61 15.20 -9.41 -13.92
C GLN A 61 14.81 -7.94 -14.09
N ILE A 62 15.27 -7.11 -13.18
CA ILE A 62 14.92 -5.69 -13.05
C ILE A 62 16.15 -4.87 -13.40
N THR A 63 16.03 -3.97 -14.39
CA THR A 63 17.00 -2.91 -14.64
C THR A 63 16.52 -1.67 -13.88
N PHE A 64 17.38 -1.11 -13.02
CA PHE A 64 17.00 0.00 -12.15
C PHE A 64 18.11 1.07 -12.03
N ASP A 65 17.70 2.28 -11.67
CA ASP A 65 18.60 3.40 -11.35
C ASP A 65 18.87 3.40 -9.82
N PRO A 66 20.06 2.98 -9.36
CA PRO A 66 20.33 2.85 -7.93
C PRO A 66 20.40 4.19 -7.18
N GLU A 67 20.53 5.32 -7.90
CA GLU A 67 20.49 6.65 -7.30
C GLU A 67 19.06 7.10 -7.00
N VAL A 68 18.07 6.57 -7.74
CA VAL A 68 16.63 6.86 -7.56
C VAL A 68 15.97 5.84 -6.66
N PHE A 69 16.28 4.55 -6.86
CA PHE A 69 15.69 3.44 -6.13
C PHE A 69 16.78 2.44 -5.71
N PRO A 70 17.28 2.51 -4.47
CA PRO A 70 18.38 1.67 -4.02
C PRO A 70 17.97 0.19 -3.91
N TYR A 71 18.97 -0.71 -4.06
CA TYR A 71 18.76 -2.17 -4.06
C TYR A 71 18.07 -2.68 -2.78
N GLU A 72 18.33 -2.06 -1.63
CA GLU A 72 17.70 -2.38 -0.36
C GLU A 72 16.17 -2.22 -0.42
N LYS A 73 15.68 -1.23 -1.18
CA LYS A 73 14.24 -1.04 -1.38
C LYS A 73 13.62 -2.14 -2.27
N LEU A 74 14.37 -2.64 -3.26
CA LEU A 74 13.95 -3.79 -4.03
C LEU A 74 13.83 -5.04 -3.14
N LEU A 75 14.79 -5.26 -2.22
CA LEU A 75 14.73 -6.35 -1.26
C LEU A 75 13.52 -6.23 -0.31
N GLU A 76 13.21 -5.03 0.19
CA GLU A 76 12.02 -4.79 1.01
C GLU A 76 10.73 -5.20 0.28
N ILE A 77 10.58 -4.81 -0.99
CA ILE A 77 9.43 -5.21 -1.81
C ILE A 77 9.43 -6.73 -2.04
N TYR A 78 10.58 -7.30 -2.40
CA TYR A 78 10.71 -8.74 -2.68
C TYR A 78 10.22 -9.60 -1.50
N TRP A 79 10.70 -9.33 -0.28
CA TRP A 79 10.31 -10.06 0.91
C TRP A 79 8.81 -10.01 1.18
N GLN A 80 8.16 -8.92 0.82
CA GLN A 80 6.71 -8.76 0.99
C GLN A 80 5.88 -9.61 0.00
N GLN A 81 6.47 -10.00 -1.13
CA GLN A 81 5.74 -10.73 -2.17
C GLN A 81 5.76 -12.24 -1.97
N ILE A 82 6.54 -12.77 -1.05
CA ILE A 82 6.80 -14.21 -0.93
C ILE A 82 6.48 -14.76 0.46
N ASP A 83 6.23 -16.09 0.55
CA ASP A 83 6.43 -16.84 1.78
C ASP A 83 7.87 -17.36 1.82
N PRO A 84 8.77 -16.67 2.55
CA PRO A 84 10.18 -17.04 2.57
C PRO A 84 10.45 -18.36 3.32
N THR A 85 9.42 -18.94 3.95
CA THR A 85 9.53 -20.17 4.75
C THR A 85 9.03 -21.42 4.03
N ASP A 86 8.55 -21.29 2.78
CA ASP A 86 8.02 -22.41 2.00
C ASP A 86 9.09 -23.00 1.06
N PRO A 87 9.58 -24.22 1.33
CA PRO A 87 10.61 -24.85 0.52
C PRO A 87 10.07 -25.52 -0.76
N GLY A 88 8.75 -25.67 -0.91
CA GLY A 88 8.13 -26.47 -1.97
C GLY A 88 7.54 -25.68 -3.13
N GLY A 89 7.72 -24.37 -3.15
CA GLY A 89 7.13 -23.47 -4.14
C GLY A 89 6.57 -22.22 -3.50
N GLN A 90 5.57 -21.61 -4.11
CA GLN A 90 4.91 -20.41 -3.56
C GLN A 90 3.40 -20.49 -3.77
N PHE A 91 2.66 -20.49 -2.67
CA PHE A 91 1.20 -20.48 -2.69
C PHE A 91 0.63 -21.68 -3.46
N TYR A 92 -0.16 -21.46 -4.53
CA TYR A 92 -0.66 -22.54 -5.38
C TYR A 92 0.37 -23.10 -6.36
N ASP A 93 1.44 -22.37 -6.64
CA ASP A 93 2.47 -22.80 -7.57
C ASP A 93 3.49 -23.69 -6.85
N ARG A 94 3.50 -24.96 -7.20
CA ARG A 94 4.31 -25.97 -6.51
C ARG A 94 5.36 -26.54 -7.46
N GLY A 95 6.54 -26.77 -6.91
CA GLY A 95 7.67 -27.32 -7.64
C GLY A 95 8.94 -26.47 -7.52
N THR A 96 10.04 -27.01 -8.04
CA THR A 96 11.37 -26.41 -7.91
C THR A 96 11.50 -25.08 -8.65
N SER A 97 10.80 -24.92 -9.77
CA SER A 97 10.78 -23.68 -10.56
C SER A 97 10.07 -22.51 -9.84
N TYR A 98 9.26 -22.81 -8.83
CA TYR A 98 8.53 -21.80 -8.04
C TYR A 98 9.11 -21.54 -6.65
N GLN A 99 10.30 -22.08 -6.36
CA GLN A 99 11.01 -21.77 -5.13
C GLN A 99 11.50 -20.31 -5.11
N THR A 100 11.83 -19.81 -3.91
CA THR A 100 12.31 -18.45 -3.71
C THR A 100 13.84 -18.38 -3.76
N ALA A 101 14.36 -17.39 -4.47
CA ALA A 101 15.79 -17.10 -4.51
C ALA A 101 16.07 -15.64 -4.87
N ILE A 102 17.17 -15.11 -4.34
CA ILE A 102 17.77 -13.83 -4.71
C ILE A 102 19.07 -14.17 -5.48
N PHE A 103 19.18 -13.69 -6.71
CA PHE A 103 20.37 -13.89 -7.54
C PHE A 103 21.19 -12.60 -7.55
N TYR A 104 22.30 -12.58 -6.80
CA TYR A 104 23.16 -11.40 -6.69
C TYR A 104 24.10 -11.27 -7.89
N HIS A 105 24.28 -10.05 -8.39
CA HIS A 105 25.14 -9.72 -9.52
C HIS A 105 26.55 -9.29 -9.10
N ASP A 106 26.72 -8.89 -7.83
CA ASP A 106 28.00 -8.49 -7.24
C ASP A 106 28.02 -8.74 -5.72
N ASP A 107 29.19 -8.54 -5.12
CA ASP A 107 29.40 -8.76 -3.68
C ASP A 107 28.61 -7.80 -2.80
N LYS A 108 28.33 -6.57 -3.26
CA LYS A 108 27.51 -5.60 -2.53
C LYS A 108 26.06 -6.10 -2.45
N GLN A 109 25.48 -6.55 -3.55
CA GLN A 109 24.14 -7.13 -3.58
C GLN A 109 24.06 -8.39 -2.70
N LYS A 110 25.09 -9.24 -2.73
CA LYS A 110 25.18 -10.41 -1.84
C LYS A 110 25.10 -10.00 -0.37
N GLN A 111 25.94 -9.06 0.04
CA GLN A 111 25.98 -8.58 1.42
C GLN A 111 24.64 -7.99 1.86
N LEU A 112 24.03 -7.13 1.02
CA LEU A 112 22.72 -6.53 1.31
C LEU A 112 21.60 -7.57 1.40
N ALA A 113 21.61 -8.56 0.51
CA ALA A 113 20.63 -9.66 0.56
C ALA A 113 20.78 -10.51 1.82
N GLU A 114 22.00 -10.85 2.23
CA GLU A 114 22.28 -11.59 3.46
C GLU A 114 21.87 -10.80 4.71
N GLN A 115 22.18 -9.50 4.76
CA GLN A 115 21.76 -8.61 5.85
C GLN A 115 20.25 -8.50 5.94
N SER A 116 19.56 -8.31 4.81
CA SER A 116 18.10 -8.19 4.80
C SER A 116 17.41 -9.50 5.23
N ARG A 117 17.95 -10.66 4.85
CA ARG A 117 17.47 -11.96 5.33
C ARG A 117 17.66 -12.09 6.84
N GLN A 118 18.83 -11.75 7.36
CA GLN A 118 19.10 -11.79 8.79
C GLN A 118 18.15 -10.87 9.57
N GLN A 119 17.95 -9.64 9.13
CA GLN A 119 16.99 -8.71 9.72
C GLN A 119 15.56 -9.27 9.73
N LEU A 120 15.17 -9.95 8.65
CA LEU A 120 13.87 -10.60 8.57
C LEU A 120 13.74 -11.76 9.55
N GLU A 121 14.77 -12.59 9.72
CA GLU A 121 14.83 -13.65 10.72
C GLU A 121 14.73 -13.10 12.15
N GLU A 122 15.54 -12.09 12.47
CA GLU A 122 15.56 -11.42 13.79
C GLU A 122 14.25 -10.68 14.12
N SER A 123 13.49 -10.26 13.11
CA SER A 123 12.20 -9.58 13.30
C SER A 123 11.12 -10.44 13.95
N GLY A 124 11.30 -11.77 14.00
CA GLY A 124 10.32 -12.72 14.50
C GLY A 124 9.00 -12.71 13.71
N ARG A 125 9.01 -12.18 12.48
CA ARG A 125 7.80 -12.10 11.62
C ARG A 125 7.28 -13.48 11.25
N PHE A 126 8.19 -14.43 11.04
CA PHE A 126 7.88 -15.81 10.69
C PHE A 126 8.30 -16.75 11.82
N ASN A 127 7.48 -17.79 12.08
CA ASN A 127 7.76 -18.80 13.12
C ASN A 127 8.55 -20.00 12.57
N LYS A 128 8.86 -20.00 11.26
CA LYS A 128 9.62 -21.03 10.57
C LYS A 128 10.91 -20.43 10.02
N PRO A 129 11.97 -21.24 9.81
CA PRO A 129 13.20 -20.77 9.18
C PRO A 129 12.96 -20.19 7.77
N ILE A 130 13.73 -19.19 7.41
CA ILE A 130 13.75 -18.63 6.06
C ILE A 130 14.55 -19.59 5.19
N VAL A 131 13.91 -20.08 4.12
CA VAL A 131 14.50 -21.04 3.17
C VAL A 131 14.88 -20.40 1.82
N THR A 132 14.59 -19.11 1.65
CA THR A 132 14.96 -18.34 0.46
C THR A 132 16.47 -18.40 0.26
N LYS A 133 16.90 -18.83 -0.93
CA LYS A 133 18.32 -18.97 -1.28
C LYS A 133 18.89 -17.62 -1.73
N ILE A 134 20.18 -17.38 -1.44
CA ILE A 134 20.95 -16.26 -1.98
C ILE A 134 22.06 -16.87 -2.83
N LEU A 135 21.97 -16.72 -4.15
CA LEU A 135 22.77 -17.42 -5.15
C LEU A 135 23.47 -16.43 -6.08
N PRO A 136 24.63 -16.75 -6.64
CA PRO A 136 25.23 -15.94 -7.69
C PRO A 136 24.32 -15.94 -8.94
N ALA A 137 24.28 -14.81 -9.64
CA ALA A 137 23.57 -14.68 -10.89
C ALA A 137 24.15 -15.68 -11.93
N LYS A 138 23.26 -16.36 -12.62
CA LYS A 138 23.53 -17.22 -13.78
C LYS A 138 22.91 -16.57 -15.03
N PRO A 139 23.17 -17.10 -16.24
CA PRO A 139 22.49 -16.64 -17.44
C PRO A 139 20.98 -16.54 -17.24
N PHE A 140 20.40 -15.44 -17.69
CA PHE A 140 18.97 -15.19 -17.63
C PHE A 140 18.38 -15.31 -19.03
N TYR A 141 17.37 -16.13 -19.16
CA TYR A 141 16.67 -16.39 -20.42
C TYR A 141 15.28 -15.76 -20.37
N PRO A 142 15.01 -14.70 -21.17
CA PRO A 142 13.68 -14.11 -21.22
C PRO A 142 12.61 -15.13 -21.55
N ALA A 143 11.51 -15.10 -20.83
CA ALA A 143 10.34 -15.91 -21.15
C ALA A 143 9.65 -15.37 -22.42
N GLU A 144 8.79 -16.20 -22.98
CA GLU A 144 8.06 -15.93 -24.21
C GLU A 144 7.23 -14.63 -24.10
N ASP A 145 7.01 -13.96 -25.21
CA ASP A 145 6.36 -12.64 -25.27
C ASP A 145 5.00 -12.57 -24.57
N TYR A 146 4.24 -13.68 -24.57
CA TYR A 146 2.93 -13.73 -23.92
C TYR A 146 3.01 -13.70 -22.40
N HIS A 147 4.18 -13.98 -21.81
CA HIS A 147 4.44 -13.88 -20.38
C HIS A 147 4.86 -12.45 -19.94
N GLN A 148 5.39 -11.67 -20.86
CA GLN A 148 5.83 -10.30 -20.55
C GLN A 148 4.64 -9.38 -20.29
N ASP A 149 4.72 -8.57 -19.22
CA ASP A 149 3.65 -7.63 -18.81
C ASP A 149 2.26 -8.29 -18.71
N TYR A 150 2.20 -9.54 -18.25
CA TYR A 150 0.97 -10.34 -18.26
C TYR A 150 -0.20 -9.65 -17.55
N TYR A 151 0.05 -8.98 -16.44
CA TYR A 151 -0.97 -8.26 -15.68
C TYR A 151 -1.58 -7.07 -16.45
N LYS A 152 -0.80 -6.44 -17.36
CA LYS A 152 -1.29 -5.37 -18.26
C LYS A 152 -2.08 -5.93 -19.42
N LYS A 153 -1.59 -7.03 -20.02
CA LYS A 153 -2.20 -7.68 -21.18
C LYS A 153 -3.48 -8.43 -20.84
N ASN A 154 -3.56 -9.02 -19.65
CA ASN A 154 -4.66 -9.89 -19.20
C ASN A 154 -5.14 -9.54 -17.79
N PRO A 155 -5.59 -8.30 -17.52
CA PRO A 155 -5.85 -7.81 -16.16
C PRO A 155 -6.88 -8.67 -15.40
N ILE A 156 -8.00 -9.00 -16.02
CA ILE A 156 -9.08 -9.80 -15.37
C ILE A 156 -8.57 -11.18 -14.97
N ARG A 157 -7.85 -11.86 -15.86
CA ARG A 157 -7.32 -13.20 -15.60
C ARG A 157 -6.21 -13.19 -14.55
N TYR A 158 -5.35 -12.17 -14.60
CA TYR A 158 -4.31 -11.94 -13.60
C TYR A 158 -4.91 -11.69 -12.21
N GLU A 159 -5.89 -10.82 -12.08
CA GLU A 159 -6.55 -10.53 -10.80
C GLU A 159 -7.22 -11.77 -10.20
N ALA A 160 -7.96 -12.52 -11.02
CA ALA A 160 -8.58 -13.77 -10.60
C ALA A 160 -7.55 -14.78 -10.10
N TYR A 161 -6.43 -14.95 -10.82
CA TYR A 161 -5.33 -15.83 -10.44
C TYR A 161 -4.63 -15.34 -9.16
N ASN A 162 -4.24 -14.09 -9.09
CA ASN A 162 -3.55 -13.51 -7.94
C ASN A 162 -4.37 -13.64 -6.65
N LYS A 163 -5.67 -13.35 -6.73
CA LYS A 163 -6.60 -13.54 -5.61
C LYS A 163 -6.75 -15.01 -5.21
N ALA A 164 -6.92 -15.90 -6.19
CA ALA A 164 -7.08 -17.34 -5.95
C ALA A 164 -5.79 -17.97 -5.38
N SER A 165 -4.61 -17.44 -5.71
CA SER A 165 -3.32 -17.98 -5.24
C SER A 165 -3.13 -17.93 -3.73
N GLY A 166 -3.85 -17.03 -3.01
CA GLY A 166 -3.69 -16.80 -1.59
C GLY A 166 -2.52 -15.85 -1.23
N ARG A 167 -1.81 -15.32 -2.24
CA ARG A 167 -0.68 -14.39 -2.04
C ARG A 167 -1.12 -13.10 -1.34
N GLU A 168 -2.21 -12.50 -1.77
CA GLU A 168 -2.73 -11.27 -1.15
C GLU A 168 -3.11 -11.46 0.32
N ASP A 169 -3.75 -12.58 0.65
CA ASP A 169 -4.11 -12.91 2.03
C ASP A 169 -2.86 -13.11 2.90
N PHE A 170 -1.83 -13.74 2.34
CA PHE A 170 -0.55 -13.91 3.02
C PHE A 170 0.14 -12.56 3.27
N ILE A 171 0.22 -11.69 2.25
CA ILE A 171 0.80 -10.34 2.36
C ILE A 171 0.07 -9.54 3.43
N ARG A 172 -1.27 -9.53 3.39
CA ARG A 172 -2.10 -8.86 4.39
C ARG A 172 -1.77 -9.37 5.79
N LYS A 173 -1.81 -10.68 6.02
CA LYS A 173 -1.59 -11.31 7.32
C LYS A 173 -0.19 -11.07 7.90
N HIS A 174 0.85 -11.16 7.08
CA HIS A 174 2.22 -11.13 7.57
C HIS A 174 2.87 -9.75 7.52
N TRP A 175 2.42 -8.88 6.63
CA TRP A 175 3.02 -7.58 6.43
C TRP A 175 2.12 -6.43 6.84
N ARG A 176 0.88 -6.39 6.37
CA ARG A 176 -0.06 -5.31 6.68
C ARG A 176 -0.66 -5.47 8.08
N ASP A 177 -1.22 -6.63 8.41
CA ASP A 177 -1.88 -6.81 9.70
C ASP A 177 -0.91 -6.75 10.90
N LYS A 178 0.36 -7.16 10.73
CA LYS A 178 1.36 -7.00 11.81
C LYS A 178 1.82 -5.56 11.99
N MET A 179 1.97 -4.79 10.92
CA MET A 179 2.18 -3.34 11.01
C MET A 179 0.95 -2.67 11.61
N ILE A 180 -0.24 -2.98 11.10
CA ILE A 180 -1.51 -2.48 11.61
C ILE A 180 -1.69 -2.84 13.09
N ASN A 181 -1.40 -4.07 13.52
CA ASN A 181 -1.54 -4.46 14.94
C ASN A 181 -0.58 -3.74 15.89
N LYS A 182 0.64 -3.43 15.45
CA LYS A 182 1.56 -2.59 16.22
C LYS A 182 1.07 -1.16 16.29
N ASP A 183 0.66 -0.62 15.14
CA ASP A 183 0.09 0.72 15.03
C ASP A 183 -1.26 0.82 15.75
N MET A 184 -2.11 -0.21 15.69
CA MET A 184 -3.40 -0.27 16.40
C MET A 184 -3.22 -0.25 17.91
N ASN A 185 -2.20 -0.90 18.46
CA ASN A 185 -1.91 -0.83 19.90
C ASN A 185 -1.41 0.57 20.33
N GLU A 186 -0.62 1.23 19.50
CA GLU A 186 -0.20 2.61 19.74
C GLU A 186 -1.37 3.58 19.57
N LEU A 187 -2.22 3.38 18.57
CA LEU A 187 -3.44 4.17 18.37
C LEU A 187 -4.42 4.02 19.53
N LYS A 188 -4.62 2.81 20.06
CA LYS A 188 -5.43 2.58 21.27
C LYS A 188 -4.93 3.33 22.50
N LYS A 189 -3.64 3.62 22.60
CA LYS A 189 -3.07 4.42 23.68
C LYS A 189 -3.25 5.93 23.47
N LYS A 190 -3.28 6.37 22.21
CA LYS A 190 -3.35 7.79 21.81
C LYS A 190 -4.77 8.30 21.65
N LEU A 191 -5.68 7.45 21.20
CA LEU A 191 -7.06 7.79 20.90
C LEU A 191 -7.99 7.44 22.05
N THR A 192 -9.04 8.21 22.23
CA THR A 192 -10.16 7.81 23.11
C THR A 192 -10.86 6.58 22.54
N PRO A 193 -11.61 5.81 23.34
CA PRO A 193 -12.35 4.66 22.86
C PRO A 193 -13.28 5.00 21.67
N MET A 194 -13.95 6.15 21.70
CA MET A 194 -14.84 6.61 20.61
C MET A 194 -14.06 6.96 19.35
N GLN A 195 -12.95 7.68 19.48
CA GLN A 195 -12.08 8.01 18.34
C GLN A 195 -11.54 6.74 17.67
N PHE A 196 -11.11 5.76 18.48
CA PHE A 196 -10.65 4.48 17.98
C PHE A 196 -11.77 3.70 17.29
N GLU A 197 -12.94 3.60 17.90
CA GLU A 197 -14.10 2.90 17.34
C GLU A 197 -14.52 3.48 16.00
N VAL A 198 -14.60 4.81 15.90
CA VAL A 198 -14.98 5.50 14.66
C VAL A 198 -13.91 5.31 13.60
N THR A 199 -12.65 5.65 13.87
CA THR A 199 -11.61 5.72 12.83
C THR A 199 -11.12 4.35 12.36
N GLN A 200 -11.13 3.33 13.26
CA GLN A 200 -10.52 2.01 13.00
C GLN A 200 -11.56 0.89 12.80
N ASN A 201 -12.73 1.00 13.39
CA ASN A 201 -13.77 -0.03 13.35
C ASN A 201 -15.01 0.41 12.56
N ASN A 202 -14.95 1.52 11.82
CA ASN A 202 -16.07 2.08 11.05
C ASN A 202 -17.31 2.38 11.91
N GLY A 203 -17.09 2.76 13.18
CA GLY A 203 -18.14 3.14 14.09
C GLY A 203 -18.74 4.51 13.74
N THR A 204 -19.86 4.82 14.38
CA THR A 204 -20.55 6.10 14.28
C THR A 204 -20.85 6.62 15.67
N GLU A 205 -20.48 7.84 15.97
CA GLU A 205 -20.82 8.51 17.23
C GLU A 205 -22.28 8.98 17.26
N PRO A 206 -22.87 9.22 18.44
CA PRO A 206 -24.27 9.68 18.53
C PRO A 206 -24.46 11.07 17.91
N PRO A 207 -25.58 11.31 17.18
CA PRO A 207 -25.92 12.61 16.65
C PRO A 207 -26.19 13.61 17.78
N PHE A 208 -25.86 14.87 17.58
CA PHE A 208 -26.05 15.99 18.54
C PHE A 208 -25.31 15.83 19.90
N HIS A 209 -24.56 14.74 20.06
CA HIS A 209 -23.77 14.43 21.27
C HIS A 209 -22.32 14.16 20.92
N ASN A 210 -21.76 14.93 19.99
CA ASN A 210 -20.38 14.87 19.56
C ASN A 210 -19.75 16.27 19.59
N GLU A 211 -18.43 16.35 19.50
CA GLU A 211 -17.67 17.56 19.88
C GLU A 211 -17.90 18.73 18.91
N TYR A 212 -18.04 18.47 17.60
CA TYR A 212 -18.00 19.53 16.59
C TYR A 212 -19.28 19.72 15.80
N TRP A 213 -20.38 19.07 16.14
CA TRP A 213 -21.64 19.23 15.41
C TRP A 213 -22.09 20.71 15.37
N ASN A 214 -21.89 21.45 16.46
CA ASN A 214 -22.25 22.87 16.61
C ASN A 214 -21.06 23.82 16.74
N GLU A 215 -19.84 23.39 16.35
CA GLU A 215 -18.66 24.25 16.31
C GLU A 215 -18.81 25.32 15.23
N THR A 216 -18.64 26.60 15.58
CA THR A 216 -18.86 27.77 14.70
C THR A 216 -17.63 28.64 14.52
N ARG A 217 -16.55 28.39 15.26
CA ARG A 217 -15.31 29.18 15.14
C ARG A 217 -14.63 28.94 13.79
N ASP A 218 -13.88 29.94 13.31
CA ASP A 218 -13.01 29.78 12.15
C ASP A 218 -11.84 28.88 12.48
N GLY A 219 -11.53 27.95 11.58
CA GLY A 219 -10.45 26.99 11.72
C GLY A 219 -10.54 25.84 10.72
N ILE A 220 -9.63 24.89 10.84
CA ILE A 220 -9.61 23.68 10.03
C ILE A 220 -9.86 22.43 10.88
N TYR A 221 -10.33 21.38 10.23
CA TYR A 221 -10.52 20.06 10.80
C TYR A 221 -9.50 19.11 10.19
N VAL A 222 -8.64 18.53 11.03
CA VAL A 222 -7.60 17.59 10.61
C VAL A 222 -7.98 16.17 11.03
N ASP A 223 -7.49 15.16 10.31
CA ASP A 223 -7.61 13.75 10.72
C ASP A 223 -6.95 13.55 12.10
N ILE A 224 -7.69 13.02 13.05
CA ILE A 224 -7.21 12.78 14.43
C ILE A 224 -6.02 11.81 14.48
N VAL A 225 -5.86 10.96 13.48
CA VAL A 225 -4.80 9.93 13.40
C VAL A 225 -3.56 10.47 12.72
N SER A 226 -3.68 11.04 11.51
CA SER A 226 -2.54 11.49 10.70
C SER A 226 -2.19 12.97 10.90
N GLY A 227 -3.11 13.79 11.39
CA GLY A 227 -2.96 15.24 11.44
C GLY A 227 -3.12 15.93 10.08
N LYS A 228 -3.48 15.22 9.01
CA LYS A 228 -3.68 15.82 7.69
C LYS A 228 -4.93 16.70 7.67
N PRO A 229 -4.86 17.91 7.10
CA PRO A 229 -6.03 18.78 6.92
C PRO A 229 -7.07 18.12 6.01
N LEU A 230 -8.33 18.17 6.43
CA LEU A 230 -9.44 17.54 5.72
C LEU A 230 -10.51 18.54 5.31
N PHE A 231 -10.98 19.36 6.26
CA PHE A 231 -12.10 20.28 6.03
C PHE A 231 -11.85 21.66 6.64
N SER A 232 -12.47 22.69 6.05
CA SER A 232 -12.46 24.06 6.56
C SER A 232 -13.81 24.45 7.18
N SER A 233 -13.79 25.27 8.21
CA SER A 233 -15.00 25.90 8.77
C SER A 233 -15.76 26.75 7.74
N LYS A 234 -15.07 27.24 6.71
CA LYS A 234 -15.70 28.00 5.61
C LYS A 234 -16.64 27.16 4.76
N ASP A 235 -16.40 25.85 4.70
CA ASP A 235 -17.22 24.90 3.95
C ASP A 235 -18.20 24.15 4.87
N LYS A 236 -18.19 24.43 6.18
CA LYS A 236 -19.09 23.82 7.16
C LYS A 236 -20.44 24.52 7.18
N TYR A 237 -21.50 23.73 7.34
CA TYR A 237 -22.87 24.25 7.48
C TYR A 237 -23.70 23.34 8.38
N ASP A 238 -24.80 23.85 8.90
CA ASP A 238 -25.77 23.08 9.67
C ASP A 238 -26.72 22.33 8.73
N ALA A 239 -26.53 21.02 8.63
CA ALA A 239 -27.40 20.12 7.86
C ALA A 239 -28.55 19.54 8.70
N GLY A 240 -28.66 19.90 9.99
CA GLY A 240 -29.66 19.37 10.90
C GLY A 240 -29.52 17.87 11.22
N CYS A 241 -28.41 17.22 10.80
CA CYS A 241 -28.22 15.78 10.97
C CYS A 241 -27.54 15.40 12.30
N GLY A 242 -26.99 16.37 13.03
CA GLY A 242 -26.32 16.17 14.32
C GLY A 242 -24.86 15.76 14.22
N TRP A 243 -24.24 15.86 13.05
CA TRP A 243 -22.80 15.70 12.81
C TRP A 243 -22.27 16.88 12.01
N PRO A 244 -20.96 17.21 12.12
CA PRO A 244 -20.32 18.20 11.26
C PRO A 244 -20.56 17.86 9.78
N SER A 245 -21.06 18.84 9.02
CA SER A 245 -21.34 18.67 7.60
C SER A 245 -20.62 19.73 6.79
N PHE A 246 -19.99 19.28 5.68
CA PHE A 246 -19.16 20.13 4.83
C PHE A 246 -19.57 20.00 3.36
N THR A 247 -19.39 21.05 2.58
CA THR A 247 -19.70 21.07 1.14
C THR A 247 -18.59 20.51 0.27
N LYS A 248 -17.33 20.55 0.76
CA LYS A 248 -16.15 20.02 0.08
C LYS A 248 -15.00 19.83 1.09
N PRO A 249 -14.01 18.99 0.78
CA PRO A 249 -12.74 18.93 1.49
C PRO A 249 -11.82 20.13 1.12
N ILE A 250 -10.75 20.34 1.90
CA ILE A 250 -9.67 21.29 1.57
C ILE A 250 -8.88 20.75 0.37
N GLU A 251 -8.48 19.47 0.41
CA GLU A 251 -7.74 18.78 -0.64
C GLU A 251 -8.51 17.52 -1.02
N GLU A 252 -9.04 17.46 -2.24
CA GLU A 252 -9.80 16.30 -2.72
C GLU A 252 -8.95 15.02 -2.72
N GLU A 253 -7.64 15.17 -2.95
CA GLU A 253 -6.69 14.05 -3.00
C GLU A 253 -6.49 13.33 -1.66
N GLU A 254 -6.80 13.98 -0.53
CA GLU A 254 -6.70 13.37 0.81
C GLU A 254 -7.96 12.57 1.19
N ILE A 255 -9.01 12.63 0.37
CA ILE A 255 -10.27 11.92 0.58
C ILE A 255 -10.34 10.70 -0.34
N VAL A 256 -10.70 9.55 0.23
CA VAL A 256 -10.97 8.31 -0.50
C VAL A 256 -12.43 7.93 -0.29
N GLU A 257 -13.14 7.74 -1.39
CA GLU A 257 -14.53 7.30 -1.39
C GLU A 257 -14.62 5.80 -1.67
N LYS A 258 -15.39 5.07 -0.86
CA LYS A 258 -15.60 3.63 -1.01
C LYS A 258 -17.11 3.30 -0.94
N LEU A 259 -17.54 2.33 -1.72
CA LEU A 259 -18.91 1.82 -1.63
C LEU A 259 -19.12 1.11 -0.28
N ASP A 260 -20.12 1.56 0.49
CA ASP A 260 -20.56 0.95 1.75
C ASP A 260 -21.93 0.31 1.57
N LEU A 261 -21.96 -1.02 1.73
CA LEU A 261 -23.19 -1.83 1.68
C LEU A 261 -23.65 -2.31 3.06
N SER A 262 -23.08 -1.78 4.14
CA SER A 262 -23.46 -2.13 5.50
C SER A 262 -24.87 -1.66 5.84
N HIS A 263 -25.45 -2.25 6.89
CA HIS A 263 -26.78 -1.90 7.41
C HIS A 263 -27.93 -1.95 6.39
N ASN A 264 -27.81 -2.79 5.32
CA ASN A 264 -28.75 -2.87 4.21
C ASN A 264 -28.99 -1.54 3.48
N MET A 265 -27.99 -0.65 3.48
CA MET A 265 -27.99 0.63 2.78
C MET A 265 -26.89 0.67 1.72
N ILE A 266 -27.12 1.44 0.68
CA ILE A 266 -26.09 1.76 -0.33
C ILE A 266 -25.64 3.19 -0.05
N ARG A 267 -24.39 3.37 0.42
CA ARG A 267 -23.82 4.67 0.76
C ARG A 267 -22.42 4.78 0.20
N THR A 268 -21.90 5.99 0.14
CA THR A 268 -20.48 6.24 -0.16
C THR A 268 -19.76 6.61 1.13
N GLU A 269 -18.93 5.70 1.62
CA GLU A 269 -18.05 5.91 2.77
C GLU A 269 -16.92 6.89 2.39
N VAL A 270 -16.60 7.78 3.32
CA VAL A 270 -15.48 8.72 3.21
C VAL A 270 -14.38 8.30 4.20
N ARG A 271 -13.16 8.14 3.69
CA ARG A 271 -11.96 7.81 4.46
C ARG A 271 -10.84 8.79 4.19
N SER A 272 -9.93 8.98 5.15
CA SER A 272 -8.68 9.70 4.88
C SER A 272 -7.69 8.82 4.11
N LYS A 273 -6.98 9.38 3.13
CA LYS A 273 -5.98 8.66 2.34
C LYS A 273 -4.75 8.29 3.18
N SER A 274 -4.27 9.24 3.97
CA SER A 274 -3.01 9.11 4.71
C SER A 274 -3.07 8.12 5.87
N ALA A 275 -4.23 7.93 6.51
CA ALA A 275 -4.38 7.04 7.67
C ALA A 275 -5.41 5.91 7.47
N ASP A 276 -6.11 5.88 6.34
CA ASP A 276 -7.27 5.02 6.09
C ASP A 276 -8.31 5.09 7.22
N SER A 277 -8.41 6.25 7.89
CA SER A 277 -9.40 6.49 8.94
C SER A 277 -10.80 6.56 8.35
N HIS A 278 -11.76 5.82 8.91
CA HIS A 278 -13.16 6.07 8.62
C HIS A 278 -13.56 7.46 9.12
N LEU A 279 -14.07 8.29 8.23
CA LEU A 279 -14.49 9.66 8.55
C LEU A 279 -16.02 9.78 8.68
N GLY A 280 -16.74 9.16 7.78
CA GLY A 280 -18.20 9.26 7.66
C GLY A 280 -18.67 8.88 6.28
N HIS A 281 -19.65 9.62 5.75
CA HIS A 281 -20.24 9.34 4.44
C HIS A 281 -20.47 10.64 3.66
N VAL A 282 -20.49 10.54 2.33
CA VAL A 282 -20.88 11.62 1.43
C VAL A 282 -22.23 11.31 0.79
N PHE A 283 -23.08 12.34 0.69
CA PHE A 283 -24.44 12.30 0.14
C PHE A 283 -24.63 13.35 -0.95
N ASN A 284 -25.60 13.14 -1.85
CA ASN A 284 -25.92 14.03 -2.97
C ASN A 284 -27.07 15.01 -2.62
N ASP A 285 -27.16 15.43 -1.37
CA ASP A 285 -28.21 16.30 -0.84
C ASP A 285 -27.65 17.57 -0.18
N GLY A 286 -26.40 17.95 -0.52
CA GLY A 286 -25.73 19.11 -0.01
C GLY A 286 -26.14 20.40 -0.73
N PRO A 287 -25.90 21.57 -0.08
CA PRO A 287 -26.07 22.87 -0.70
C PRO A 287 -24.93 23.18 -1.70
N GLY A 288 -25.17 24.12 -2.58
CA GLY A 288 -24.16 24.63 -3.51
C GLY A 288 -24.03 23.83 -4.81
N PRO A 289 -23.04 24.19 -5.65
CA PRO A 289 -22.96 23.70 -7.04
C PRO A 289 -22.64 22.21 -7.15
N SER A 290 -21.87 21.65 -6.19
CA SER A 290 -21.52 20.23 -6.18
C SER A 290 -22.68 19.32 -5.78
N GLY A 291 -23.63 19.85 -5.01
CA GLY A 291 -24.71 19.06 -4.41
C GLY A 291 -24.23 18.04 -3.37
N LEU A 292 -22.94 18.07 -2.98
CA LEU A 292 -22.36 17.10 -2.06
C LEU A 292 -22.46 17.56 -0.61
N ARG A 293 -22.72 16.61 0.28
CA ARG A 293 -22.69 16.77 1.73
C ARG A 293 -21.78 15.70 2.34
N TYR A 294 -20.64 16.13 2.85
CA TYR A 294 -19.74 15.29 3.65
C TYR A 294 -20.21 15.32 5.10
N CYS A 295 -20.84 14.23 5.56
CA CYS A 295 -21.32 14.05 6.93
C CYS A 295 -20.28 13.27 7.72
N ILE A 296 -19.55 13.97 8.60
CA ILE A 296 -18.29 13.46 9.17
C ILE A 296 -18.44 13.33 10.69
N ASN A 297 -17.89 12.24 11.25
CA ASN A 297 -17.85 12.05 12.69
C ASN A 297 -16.85 13.03 13.34
N SER A 298 -17.25 13.73 14.38
CA SER A 298 -16.35 14.58 15.17
C SER A 298 -15.18 13.78 15.76
N ALA A 299 -15.43 12.53 16.17
CA ALA A 299 -14.42 11.65 16.73
C ALA A 299 -13.29 11.30 15.75
N ALA A 300 -13.50 11.45 14.44
CA ALA A 300 -12.46 11.29 13.43
C ALA A 300 -11.62 12.56 13.20
N LEU A 301 -11.99 13.67 13.82
CA LEU A 301 -11.43 15.00 13.58
C LEU A 301 -10.75 15.59 14.83
N LYS A 302 -9.75 16.44 14.60
CA LYS A 302 -9.27 17.44 15.56
C LYS A 302 -9.50 18.82 14.96
N PHE A 303 -10.18 19.69 15.68
CA PHE A 303 -10.37 21.09 15.28
C PHE A 303 -9.17 21.93 15.68
N ILE A 304 -8.62 22.71 14.73
CA ILE A 304 -7.54 23.66 14.95
C ILE A 304 -8.12 25.07 14.70
N PRO A 305 -8.32 25.89 15.75
CA PRO A 305 -8.80 27.25 15.58
C PRO A 305 -7.85 28.09 14.73
N LYS A 306 -8.39 29.04 13.97
CA LYS A 306 -7.61 29.94 13.10
C LYS A 306 -6.42 30.57 13.81
N GLU A 307 -6.61 31.01 15.06
CA GLU A 307 -5.58 31.69 15.88
C GLU A 307 -4.40 30.79 16.26
N LYS A 308 -4.57 29.45 16.12
CA LYS A 308 -3.55 28.45 16.44
C LYS A 308 -2.92 27.78 15.23
N LEU A 309 -3.32 28.13 14.02
CA LEU A 309 -2.83 27.49 12.80
C LEU A 309 -1.31 27.59 12.66
N GLU A 310 -0.72 28.74 12.93
CA GLU A 310 0.75 28.91 12.88
C GLU A 310 1.45 28.07 13.96
N GLU A 311 0.95 28.14 15.20
CA GLU A 311 1.53 27.42 16.35
C GLU A 311 1.48 25.91 16.16
N GLU A 312 0.40 25.39 15.60
CA GLU A 312 0.18 23.95 15.36
C GLU A 312 0.79 23.44 14.02
N GLY A 313 1.47 24.33 13.26
CA GLY A 313 2.17 23.96 12.02
C GLY A 313 1.30 23.97 10.75
N TYR A 314 0.14 24.63 10.78
CA TYR A 314 -0.81 24.74 9.67
C TYR A 314 -0.93 26.17 9.12
N GLY A 315 0.10 26.99 9.27
CA GLY A 315 0.09 28.42 8.89
C GLY A 315 -0.26 28.67 7.42
N GLU A 316 0.04 27.74 6.52
CA GLU A 316 -0.30 27.83 5.09
C GLU A 316 -1.82 27.93 4.83
N TYR A 317 -2.65 27.39 5.74
CA TYR A 317 -4.11 27.39 5.63
C TYR A 317 -4.76 28.70 6.16
N LEU A 318 -3.98 29.65 6.66
CA LEU A 318 -4.49 30.99 7.03
C LEU A 318 -5.11 31.71 5.84
N SER A 319 -4.59 31.45 4.63
CA SER A 319 -5.12 32.03 3.39
C SER A 319 -6.60 31.69 3.13
N LEU A 320 -7.11 30.58 3.68
CA LEU A 320 -8.54 30.21 3.58
C LEU A 320 -9.47 31.18 4.31
N PHE A 321 -8.92 31.99 5.23
CA PHE A 321 -9.66 32.90 6.08
C PHE A 321 -9.35 34.38 5.78
N GLU A 322 -8.55 34.68 4.77
CA GLU A 322 -8.35 36.01 4.25
C GLU A 322 -9.56 36.37 3.37
N GLU A 323 -10.19 37.51 3.62
CA GLU A 323 -11.25 38.02 2.76
C GLU A 323 -10.63 38.43 1.42
N ASP A 324 -11.24 38.01 0.30
CA ASP A 324 -10.91 38.52 -1.03
C ASP A 324 -11.05 40.07 -1.01
N LYS A 325 -9.93 40.77 -1.09
CA LYS A 325 -9.88 42.24 -1.14
C LYS A 325 -10.26 42.77 -2.51
#